data_4b44a31b28392d804c5ef6f4a42d571c
#
_entry.id   4b44a31b28392d804c5ef6f4a42d571c
#
_cell.length_a   1.000
_cell.length_b   1.000
_cell.length_c   1.000
_cell.angle_alpha   90.00
_cell.angle_beta   90.00
_cell.angle_gamma   90.00
#
_symmetry.space_group_name_H-M   'P 1'
#
loop_
_entity.id
_entity.type
_entity.pdbx_description
1 polymer ?
#
loop_
_entity_poly.entity_id
_entity_poly.type
_entity_poly.pdbx_seq_one_letter_code
_entity_poly.pdbx_strand_id
1 'polypeptide(L)'
;SVGKSTLLSVISNAKPKIADYQFTTLTPNLGVVKLNYDQEFIVADMPGLIEGASQGVGLGIHFLRHIERTKVLLHVIDMAATHERDPFQDYLDIMHELASYHEKLLLRPMVIVANKMDQSQAPETLPSFKQQLEDYCQQEGLDLPAIFEVSAWQAKGLKPLLAFTYDLVQNSDFIPLFEEEPEEVHYQLEEEVPFTLTKLDAGYWQLSGAKIEKL
;
A
#
# COMPACT_ATOMS: atom_id res chain seq x y z
N SER A 1 -13.98 -6.53 -12.43
CA SER A 1 -13.36 -6.30 -11.10
C SER A 1 -12.92 -7.62 -10.50
N VAL A 2 -11.66 -7.71 -10.09
CA VAL A 2 -11.07 -8.94 -9.47
C VAL A 2 -11.53 -9.17 -8.01
N GLY A 3 -12.23 -8.20 -7.39
CA GLY A 3 -12.79 -8.31 -6.05
C GLY A 3 -11.91 -7.78 -4.92
N LYS A 4 -10.93 -6.91 -5.17
CA LYS A 4 -10.06 -6.29 -4.14
C LYS A 4 -10.84 -5.62 -3.01
N SER A 5 -11.74 -4.72 -3.35
CA SER A 5 -12.53 -3.97 -2.35
C SER A 5 -13.50 -4.87 -1.59
N THR A 6 -14.03 -5.93 -2.24
CA THR A 6 -14.82 -6.97 -1.56
C THR A 6 -13.97 -7.73 -0.57
N LEU A 7 -12.77 -8.17 -0.98
CA LEU A 7 -11.82 -8.84 -0.10
C LEU A 7 -11.50 -7.95 1.12
N LEU A 8 -11.12 -6.69 0.90
CA LEU A 8 -10.81 -5.75 1.97
C LEU A 8 -11.97 -5.58 2.94
N SER A 9 -13.20 -5.46 2.43
CA SER A 9 -14.39 -5.29 3.29
C SER A 9 -14.70 -6.49 4.17
N VAL A 10 -14.36 -7.70 3.71
CA VAL A 10 -14.61 -8.95 4.43
C VAL A 10 -13.52 -9.25 5.46
N ILE A 11 -12.25 -8.94 5.16
CA ILE A 11 -11.13 -9.21 6.07
C ILE A 11 -10.90 -8.10 7.10
N SER A 12 -11.45 -6.91 6.87
CA SER A 12 -11.29 -5.78 7.78
C SER A 12 -12.27 -5.87 8.97
N ASN A 13 -11.75 -5.75 10.19
CA ASN A 13 -12.54 -5.77 11.42
C ASN A 13 -13.29 -4.46 11.70
N ALA A 14 -12.98 -3.40 10.96
CA ALA A 14 -13.69 -2.13 10.99
C ALA A 14 -14.04 -1.74 9.55
N LYS A 15 -15.07 -0.91 9.36
CA LYS A 15 -15.31 -0.31 8.03
C LYS A 15 -14.02 0.32 7.56
N PRO A 16 -13.57 0.00 6.33
CA PRO A 16 -12.37 0.59 5.79
C PRO A 16 -12.43 2.11 5.97
N LYS A 17 -11.44 2.68 6.61
CA LYS A 17 -11.35 4.13 6.74
C LYS A 17 -10.69 4.65 5.48
N ILE A 18 -11.35 5.58 4.82
CA ILE A 18 -10.71 6.42 3.82
C ILE A 18 -9.68 7.25 4.59
N ALA A 19 -8.42 7.01 4.34
CA ALA A 19 -7.38 7.83 4.94
C ALA A 19 -7.25 9.10 4.09
N ASP A 20 -7.75 10.19 4.65
CA ASP A 20 -7.64 11.52 4.03
C ASP A 20 -6.22 12.03 4.28
N TYR A 21 -5.30 11.61 3.39
CA TYR A 21 -3.95 12.17 3.39
C TYR A 21 -3.98 13.46 2.58
N GLN A 22 -3.66 14.57 3.23
CA GLN A 22 -3.49 15.85 2.55
C GLN A 22 -2.58 15.67 1.34
N PHE A 23 -3.06 16.12 0.16
CA PHE A 23 -2.33 16.09 -1.12
C PHE A 23 -2.41 14.81 -1.97
N THR A 24 -3.33 13.87 -1.73
CA THR A 24 -3.54 12.70 -2.60
C THR A 24 -4.84 12.80 -3.39
N THR A 25 -4.75 12.64 -4.71
CA THR A 25 -5.94 12.58 -5.60
C THR A 25 -6.63 11.21 -5.56
N LEU A 26 -5.93 10.16 -5.10
CA LEU A 26 -6.44 8.82 -4.87
C LEU A 26 -6.13 8.40 -3.44
N THR A 27 -7.16 8.35 -2.61
CA THR A 27 -7.06 7.91 -1.22
C THR A 27 -7.16 6.38 -1.15
N PRO A 28 -6.15 5.67 -0.62
CA PRO A 28 -6.25 4.22 -0.46
C PRO A 28 -7.31 3.89 0.60
N ASN A 29 -8.07 2.83 0.37
CA ASN A 29 -8.92 2.28 1.40
C ASN A 29 -8.07 1.41 2.33
N LEU A 30 -7.98 1.78 3.60
CA LEU A 30 -7.23 1.03 4.60
C LEU A 30 -8.16 0.16 5.43
N GLY A 31 -7.79 -1.09 5.61
CA GLY A 31 -8.45 -2.03 6.52
C GLY A 31 -7.50 -2.54 7.59
N VAL A 32 -7.98 -2.64 8.82
CA VAL A 32 -7.26 -3.30 9.91
C VAL A 32 -7.74 -4.74 10.00
N VAL A 33 -6.84 -5.68 9.81
CA VAL A 33 -7.09 -7.13 9.92
C VAL A 33 -6.63 -7.59 11.29
N LYS A 34 -7.53 -8.21 12.06
CA LYS A 34 -7.23 -8.81 13.35
C LYS A 34 -7.42 -10.32 13.28
N LEU A 35 -6.36 -11.06 13.54
CA LEU A 35 -6.39 -12.51 13.64
C LEU A 35 -6.74 -12.96 15.05
N ASN A 36 -6.09 -12.35 16.03
CA ASN A 36 -6.23 -12.60 17.46
C ASN A 36 -6.12 -11.28 18.24
N TYR A 37 -6.05 -11.39 19.57
CA TYR A 37 -5.90 -10.23 20.45
C TYR A 37 -4.60 -9.45 20.19
N ASP A 38 -3.49 -10.16 19.91
CA ASP A 38 -2.15 -9.58 19.74
C ASP A 38 -1.64 -9.60 18.29
N GLN A 39 -2.46 -10.07 17.34
CA GLN A 39 -2.05 -10.22 15.94
C GLN A 39 -2.94 -9.37 15.05
N GLU A 40 -2.40 -8.25 14.62
CA GLU A 40 -3.07 -7.37 13.66
C GLU A 40 -2.09 -6.82 12.64
N PHE A 41 -2.59 -6.47 11.45
CA PHE A 41 -1.86 -5.78 10.41
C PHE A 41 -2.80 -4.90 9.57
N ILE A 42 -2.22 -3.97 8.83
CA ILE A 42 -2.97 -3.05 7.98
C ILE A 42 -2.87 -3.52 6.54
N VAL A 43 -4.00 -3.55 5.84
CA VAL A 43 -4.10 -3.80 4.40
C VAL A 43 -4.58 -2.53 3.72
N ALA A 44 -3.91 -2.16 2.63
CA ALA A 44 -4.30 -1.05 1.77
C ALA A 44 -4.83 -1.58 0.43
N ASP A 45 -6.05 -1.18 0.05
CA ASP A 45 -6.54 -1.39 -1.32
C ASP A 45 -5.94 -0.30 -2.21
N MET A 46 -5.17 -0.74 -3.20
CA MET A 46 -4.49 0.14 -4.14
C MET A 46 -5.30 0.20 -5.45
N PRO A 47 -6.24 1.14 -5.59
CA PRO A 47 -7.04 1.29 -6.80
C PRO A 47 -6.17 1.81 -7.95
N GLY A 48 -6.47 1.37 -9.19
CA GLY A 48 -5.88 1.95 -10.40
C GLY A 48 -4.56 1.34 -10.89
N LEU A 49 -4.03 0.28 -10.26
CA LEU A 49 -2.88 -0.45 -10.81
C LEU A 49 -3.21 -1.17 -12.14
N ILE A 50 -4.47 -1.48 -12.43
CA ILE A 50 -4.88 -2.27 -13.61
C ILE A 50 -5.44 -1.41 -14.75
N GLU A 51 -5.84 -0.17 -14.51
CA GLU A 51 -6.61 0.63 -15.49
C GLU A 51 -5.88 1.93 -15.88
N GLY A 52 -4.69 1.83 -16.48
CA GLY A 52 -4.09 2.95 -17.19
C GLY A 52 -2.95 3.70 -16.53
N ALA A 53 -2.27 3.12 -15.54
CA ALA A 53 -1.04 3.70 -14.99
C ALA A 53 0.06 3.83 -16.07
N SER A 54 0.08 2.92 -17.06
CA SER A 54 0.99 2.96 -18.22
C SER A 54 0.71 4.09 -19.22
N GLN A 55 -0.44 4.77 -19.13
CA GLN A 55 -0.79 5.86 -20.05
C GLN A 55 -0.37 7.26 -19.58
N GLY A 56 0.51 7.36 -18.58
CA GLY A 56 1.16 8.64 -18.24
C GLY A 56 0.25 9.70 -17.62
N VAL A 57 -0.98 9.38 -17.28
CA VAL A 57 -1.89 10.30 -16.59
C VAL A 57 -1.68 10.15 -15.08
N GLY A 58 -0.57 10.70 -14.60
CA GLY A 58 -0.43 11.26 -13.26
C GLY A 58 -0.97 10.49 -12.07
N LEU A 59 -0.74 9.16 -11.97
CA LEU A 59 -0.73 8.51 -10.64
C LEU A 59 0.53 9.03 -9.93
N GLY A 60 0.41 10.23 -9.39
CA GLY A 60 1.54 11.01 -8.95
C GLY A 60 2.36 10.35 -7.84
N ILE A 61 3.51 10.96 -7.56
CA ILE A 61 4.46 10.73 -6.45
C ILE A 61 3.75 10.34 -5.12
N HIS A 62 2.52 10.76 -4.91
CA HIS A 62 1.71 10.47 -3.72
C HIS A 62 1.19 9.03 -3.62
N PHE A 63 0.88 8.38 -4.76
CA PHE A 63 0.51 6.96 -4.78
C PHE A 63 1.72 6.08 -4.43
N LEU A 64 2.91 6.47 -4.89
CA LEU A 64 4.18 5.82 -4.58
C LEU A 64 4.43 5.75 -3.08
N ARG A 65 4.15 6.82 -2.34
CA ARG A 65 4.35 6.87 -0.89
C ARG A 65 3.52 5.84 -0.13
N HIS A 66 2.36 5.43 -0.65
CA HIS A 66 1.54 4.39 -0.02
C HIS A 66 2.09 2.99 -0.29
N ILE A 67 2.46 2.70 -1.55
CA ILE A 67 3.13 1.43 -1.88
C ILE A 67 4.48 1.33 -1.17
N GLU A 68 5.22 2.41 -1.04
CA GLU A 68 6.52 2.45 -0.38
C GLU A 68 6.47 1.85 1.03
N ARG A 69 5.40 2.08 1.77
CA ARG A 69 5.22 1.60 3.15
C ARG A 69 4.77 0.15 3.26
N THR A 70 4.47 -0.52 2.16
CA THR A 70 4.05 -1.93 2.20
C THR A 70 5.27 -2.85 2.29
N LYS A 71 5.17 -3.93 3.05
CA LYS A 71 6.20 -4.98 3.14
C LYS A 71 5.90 -6.15 2.23
N VAL A 72 4.62 -6.46 2.04
CA VAL A 72 4.11 -7.64 1.32
C VAL A 72 3.05 -7.19 0.33
N LEU A 73 3.00 -7.84 -0.82
CA LEU A 73 2.00 -7.60 -1.85
C LEU A 73 1.01 -8.78 -1.90
N LEU A 74 -0.29 -8.47 -1.85
CA LEU A 74 -1.35 -9.42 -2.12
C LEU A 74 -1.87 -9.20 -3.54
N HIS A 75 -1.51 -10.08 -4.47
CA HIS A 75 -1.95 -10.01 -5.85
C HIS A 75 -3.26 -10.78 -6.02
N VAL A 76 -4.37 -10.06 -6.09
CA VAL A 76 -5.72 -10.64 -6.22
C VAL A 76 -6.05 -10.87 -7.69
N ILE A 77 -6.32 -12.12 -8.05
CA ILE A 77 -6.60 -12.54 -9.43
C ILE A 77 -8.00 -13.16 -9.51
N ASP A 78 -8.73 -12.83 -10.57
CA ASP A 78 -10.06 -13.37 -10.86
C ASP A 78 -9.93 -14.72 -11.58
N MET A 79 -10.04 -15.84 -10.83
CA MET A 79 -9.93 -17.18 -11.39
C MET A 79 -11.15 -17.58 -12.24
N ALA A 80 -12.28 -16.87 -12.10
CA ALA A 80 -13.46 -17.13 -12.93
C ALA A 80 -13.39 -16.53 -14.31
N ALA A 81 -12.34 -15.73 -14.62
CA ALA A 81 -12.19 -15.05 -15.91
C ALA A 81 -13.47 -14.27 -16.36
N THR A 82 -14.17 -13.65 -15.40
CA THR A 82 -15.51 -13.05 -15.61
C THR A 82 -15.55 -11.98 -16.69
N HIS A 83 -14.42 -11.51 -17.16
CA HIS A 83 -14.29 -10.51 -18.23
C HIS A 83 -13.54 -11.05 -19.46
N GLU A 84 -13.57 -12.37 -19.66
CA GLU A 84 -12.86 -13.04 -20.76
C GLU A 84 -11.34 -12.75 -20.79
N ARG A 85 -10.77 -12.38 -19.64
CA ARG A 85 -9.35 -12.14 -19.48
C ARG A 85 -8.69 -13.38 -18.89
N ASP A 86 -7.54 -13.74 -19.48
CA ASP A 86 -6.73 -14.84 -18.95
C ASP A 86 -6.10 -14.45 -17.60
N PRO A 87 -6.31 -15.23 -16.52
CA PRO A 87 -5.71 -14.96 -15.21
C PRO A 87 -4.20 -14.88 -15.20
N PHE A 88 -3.52 -15.64 -16.06
CA PHE A 88 -2.08 -15.58 -16.16
C PHE A 88 -1.61 -14.29 -16.85
N GLN A 89 -2.32 -13.84 -17.86
CA GLN A 89 -2.06 -12.55 -18.50
C GLN A 89 -2.29 -11.40 -17.51
N ASP A 90 -3.35 -11.46 -16.69
CA ASP A 90 -3.59 -10.48 -15.62
C ASP A 90 -2.43 -10.45 -14.61
N TYR A 91 -1.83 -11.62 -14.30
CA TYR A 91 -0.63 -11.69 -13.47
C TYR A 91 0.55 -10.96 -14.12
N LEU A 92 0.84 -11.26 -15.38
CA LEU A 92 1.95 -10.63 -16.10
C LEU A 92 1.78 -9.11 -16.24
N ASP A 93 0.56 -8.66 -16.54
CA ASP A 93 0.25 -7.24 -16.68
C ASP A 93 0.58 -6.48 -15.39
N ILE A 94 0.22 -7.02 -14.22
CA ILE A 94 0.54 -6.42 -12.92
C ILE A 94 2.03 -6.47 -12.62
N MET A 95 2.71 -7.59 -12.92
CA MET A 95 4.16 -7.67 -12.74
C MET A 95 4.89 -6.61 -13.57
N HIS A 96 4.47 -6.44 -14.82
CA HIS A 96 5.01 -5.40 -15.70
C HIS A 96 4.70 -3.99 -15.18
N GLU A 97 3.49 -3.76 -14.66
CA GLU A 97 3.10 -2.47 -14.10
C GLU A 97 3.91 -2.13 -12.85
N LEU A 98 4.10 -3.08 -11.93
CA LEU A 98 4.96 -2.93 -10.75
C LEU A 98 6.41 -2.62 -11.14
N ALA A 99 6.96 -3.34 -12.12
CA ALA A 99 8.32 -3.12 -12.63
C ALA A 99 8.47 -1.72 -13.23
N SER A 100 7.50 -1.30 -14.04
CA SER A 100 7.48 0.03 -14.67
C SER A 100 7.41 1.15 -13.64
N TYR A 101 6.85 0.85 -12.49
CA TYR A 101 6.72 1.79 -11.40
C TYR A 101 8.02 1.94 -10.62
N HIS A 102 8.54 0.82 -10.12
CA HIS A 102 9.82 0.73 -9.45
C HIS A 102 10.26 -0.73 -9.32
N GLU A 103 11.42 -1.08 -9.88
CA GLU A 103 11.92 -2.47 -9.88
C GLU A 103 12.03 -3.09 -8.48
N LYS A 104 12.36 -2.30 -7.46
CA LYS A 104 12.41 -2.78 -6.06
C LYS A 104 11.06 -3.30 -5.53
N LEU A 105 9.93 -2.99 -6.17
CA LEU A 105 8.64 -3.58 -5.80
C LEU A 105 8.58 -5.08 -6.08
N LEU A 106 9.29 -5.54 -7.11
CA LEU A 106 9.39 -6.96 -7.44
C LEU A 106 10.21 -7.77 -6.43
N LEU A 107 11.02 -7.10 -5.61
CA LEU A 107 11.79 -7.74 -4.54
C LEU A 107 10.95 -8.01 -3.28
N ARG A 108 9.75 -7.46 -3.21
CA ARG A 108 8.86 -7.67 -2.06
C ARG A 108 8.20 -9.03 -2.15
N PRO A 109 8.06 -9.74 -1.01
CA PRO A 109 7.30 -10.97 -0.97
C PRO A 109 5.89 -10.76 -1.52
N MET A 110 5.49 -11.66 -2.44
CA MET A 110 4.18 -11.62 -3.07
C MET A 110 3.39 -12.87 -2.72
N VAL A 111 2.10 -12.69 -2.44
CA VAL A 111 1.14 -13.77 -2.24
C VAL A 111 0.05 -13.65 -3.30
N ILE A 112 -0.23 -14.72 -4.01
CA ILE A 112 -1.31 -14.78 -4.98
C ILE A 112 -2.60 -15.18 -4.29
N VAL A 113 -3.61 -14.35 -4.47
CA VAL A 113 -4.96 -14.58 -3.97
C VAL A 113 -5.85 -14.97 -5.15
N ALA A 114 -5.97 -16.29 -5.39
CA ALA A 114 -6.84 -16.86 -6.40
C ALA A 114 -8.30 -16.69 -5.95
N ASN A 115 -8.93 -15.59 -6.36
CA ASN A 115 -10.26 -15.18 -5.90
C ASN A 115 -11.37 -15.68 -6.83
N LYS A 116 -12.61 -15.60 -6.35
CA LYS A 116 -13.85 -16.06 -6.99
C LYS A 116 -13.95 -17.57 -7.16
N MET A 117 -13.33 -18.33 -6.25
CA MET A 117 -13.40 -19.79 -6.26
C MET A 117 -14.80 -20.37 -6.01
N ASP A 118 -15.79 -19.51 -5.77
CA ASP A 118 -17.20 -19.85 -5.74
C ASP A 118 -17.85 -19.96 -7.13
N GLN A 119 -17.20 -19.46 -8.16
CA GLN A 119 -17.67 -19.51 -9.54
C GLN A 119 -17.27 -20.82 -10.21
N SER A 120 -18.15 -21.38 -11.05
CA SER A 120 -17.97 -22.71 -11.67
C SER A 120 -16.74 -22.82 -12.57
N GLN A 121 -16.31 -21.73 -13.19
CA GLN A 121 -15.14 -21.70 -14.08
C GLN A 121 -13.81 -21.71 -13.31
N ALA A 122 -13.78 -21.16 -12.10
CA ALA A 122 -12.53 -20.96 -11.38
C ALA A 122 -11.76 -22.28 -11.09
N PRO A 123 -12.39 -23.41 -10.67
CA PRO A 123 -11.71 -24.67 -10.51
C PRO A 123 -11.12 -25.26 -11.80
N GLU A 124 -11.67 -24.90 -12.97
CA GLU A 124 -11.18 -25.35 -14.28
C GLU A 124 -9.96 -24.52 -14.72
N THR A 125 -9.96 -23.23 -14.40
CA THR A 125 -8.90 -22.28 -14.78
C THR A 125 -7.67 -22.39 -13.90
N LEU A 126 -7.84 -22.64 -12.61
CA LEU A 126 -6.78 -22.63 -11.61
C LEU A 126 -5.60 -23.60 -11.92
N PRO A 127 -5.81 -24.87 -12.37
CA PRO A 127 -4.71 -25.76 -12.70
C PRO A 127 -3.82 -25.22 -13.83
N SER A 128 -4.44 -24.66 -14.89
CA SER A 128 -3.70 -24.06 -16.00
C SER A 128 -2.90 -22.84 -15.54
N PHE A 129 -3.51 -21.99 -14.72
CA PHE A 129 -2.83 -20.83 -14.13
C PHE A 129 -1.61 -21.24 -13.29
N LYS A 130 -1.76 -22.25 -12.40
CA LYS A 130 -0.66 -22.76 -11.58
C LYS A 130 0.51 -23.27 -12.42
N GLN A 131 0.20 -24.03 -13.47
CA GLN A 131 1.23 -24.57 -14.36
C GLN A 131 1.97 -23.45 -15.11
N GLN A 132 1.25 -22.50 -15.70
CA GLN A 132 1.84 -21.36 -16.40
C GLN A 132 2.71 -20.51 -15.47
N LEU A 133 2.27 -20.30 -14.23
CA LEU A 133 3.03 -19.56 -13.25
C LEU A 133 4.32 -20.30 -12.83
N GLU A 134 4.25 -21.62 -12.62
CA GLU A 134 5.41 -22.45 -12.29
C GLU A 134 6.44 -22.43 -13.43
N ASP A 135 5.99 -22.63 -14.66
CA ASP A 135 6.84 -22.57 -15.86
C ASP A 135 7.51 -21.21 -16.01
N TYR A 136 6.77 -20.14 -15.79
CA TYR A 136 7.29 -18.77 -15.85
C TYR A 136 8.33 -18.51 -14.76
N CYS A 137 8.03 -18.85 -13.50
CA CYS A 137 8.97 -18.68 -12.40
C CYS A 137 10.26 -19.49 -12.62
N GLN A 138 10.15 -20.70 -13.16
CA GLN A 138 11.32 -21.53 -13.50
C GLN A 138 12.17 -20.89 -14.61
N GLN A 139 11.54 -20.34 -15.64
CA GLN A 139 12.24 -19.70 -16.77
C GLN A 139 12.96 -18.42 -16.33
N GLU A 140 12.32 -17.62 -15.51
CA GLU A 140 12.84 -16.34 -15.01
C GLU A 140 13.76 -16.49 -13.77
N GLY A 141 13.88 -17.70 -13.22
CA GLY A 141 14.66 -17.94 -12.00
C GLY A 141 14.08 -17.29 -10.76
N LEU A 142 12.76 -17.17 -10.71
CA LEU A 142 12.02 -16.57 -9.61
C LEU A 142 11.49 -17.63 -8.64
N ASP A 143 11.37 -17.27 -7.37
CA ASP A 143 10.68 -18.10 -6.38
C ASP A 143 9.18 -18.15 -6.68
N LEU A 144 8.60 -19.37 -6.61
CA LEU A 144 7.16 -19.55 -6.81
C LEU A 144 6.40 -18.93 -5.64
N PRO A 145 5.54 -17.93 -5.87
CA PRO A 145 4.77 -17.31 -4.80
C PRO A 145 3.70 -18.26 -4.24
N ALA A 146 3.40 -18.12 -2.95
CA ALA A 146 2.32 -18.87 -2.33
C ALA A 146 0.97 -18.49 -2.94
N ILE A 147 0.13 -19.49 -3.24
CA ILE A 147 -1.19 -19.31 -3.84
C ILE A 147 -2.27 -19.73 -2.84
N PHE A 148 -3.22 -18.83 -2.56
CA PHE A 148 -4.38 -19.12 -1.70
C PHE A 148 -5.67 -19.01 -2.49
N GLU A 149 -6.43 -20.10 -2.46
CA GLU A 149 -7.75 -20.22 -3.08
C GLU A 149 -8.80 -19.61 -2.16
N VAL A 150 -9.45 -18.55 -2.62
CA VAL A 150 -10.43 -17.84 -1.79
C VAL A 150 -11.71 -17.51 -2.56
N SER A 151 -12.78 -17.33 -1.81
CA SER A 151 -13.95 -16.60 -2.25
C SER A 151 -14.18 -15.44 -1.29
N ALA A 152 -13.85 -14.24 -1.72
CA ALA A 152 -14.14 -13.03 -0.94
C ALA A 152 -15.65 -12.88 -0.72
N TRP A 153 -16.46 -13.22 -1.73
CA TRP A 153 -17.92 -13.16 -1.63
C TRP A 153 -18.52 -14.09 -0.56
N GLN A 154 -17.99 -15.33 -0.46
CA GLN A 154 -18.47 -16.32 0.52
C GLN A 154 -17.66 -16.31 1.81
N ALA A 155 -16.66 -15.43 1.94
CA ALA A 155 -15.71 -15.38 3.06
C ALA A 155 -15.00 -16.73 3.32
N LYS A 156 -14.68 -17.50 2.26
CA LYS A 156 -13.99 -18.78 2.34
C LYS A 156 -12.52 -18.68 2.00
N GLY A 157 -11.68 -19.54 2.60
CA GLY A 157 -10.24 -19.59 2.34
C GLY A 157 -9.44 -18.44 2.97
N LEU A 158 -10.08 -17.53 3.71
CA LEU A 158 -9.44 -16.31 4.22
C LEU A 158 -8.52 -16.57 5.41
N LYS A 159 -8.88 -17.46 6.33
CA LYS A 159 -8.08 -17.69 7.54
C LYS A 159 -6.63 -18.12 7.25
N PRO A 160 -6.37 -19.14 6.39
CA PRO A 160 -5.00 -19.52 6.06
C PRO A 160 -4.26 -18.41 5.31
N LEU A 161 -4.90 -17.68 4.38
CA LEU A 161 -4.34 -16.52 3.71
C LEU A 161 -3.86 -15.47 4.72
N LEU A 162 -4.74 -15.08 5.65
CA LEU A 162 -4.44 -14.01 6.60
C LEU A 162 -3.36 -14.42 7.60
N ALA A 163 -3.36 -15.66 8.09
CA ALA A 163 -2.32 -16.17 8.97
C ALA A 163 -0.95 -16.16 8.26
N PHE A 164 -0.87 -16.68 7.05
CA PHE A 164 0.35 -16.68 6.26
C PHE A 164 0.84 -15.24 5.96
N THR A 165 -0.08 -14.34 5.60
CA THR A 165 0.25 -12.94 5.34
C THR A 165 0.79 -12.26 6.58
N TYR A 166 0.21 -12.51 7.76
CA TYR A 166 0.72 -11.97 9.01
C TYR A 166 2.15 -12.43 9.29
N ASP A 167 2.40 -13.74 9.20
CA ASP A 167 3.75 -14.29 9.41
C ASP A 167 4.76 -13.70 8.42
N LEU A 168 4.35 -13.55 7.16
CA LEU A 168 5.19 -12.97 6.13
C LEU A 168 5.52 -11.50 6.42
N VAL A 169 4.54 -10.69 6.85
CA VAL A 169 4.74 -9.28 7.24
C VAL A 169 5.67 -9.15 8.44
N GLN A 170 5.58 -10.06 9.42
CA GLN A 170 6.44 -10.03 10.60
C GLN A 170 7.89 -10.40 10.27
N ASN A 171 8.10 -11.34 9.36
CA ASN A 171 9.42 -11.88 9.03
C ASN A 171 10.07 -11.20 7.81
N SER A 172 9.37 -10.32 7.11
CA SER A 172 9.94 -9.60 5.96
C SER A 172 10.57 -8.29 6.38
N ASP A 173 11.71 -7.99 5.79
CA ASP A 173 12.35 -6.70 5.93
C ASP A 173 11.61 -5.62 5.13
N PHE A 174 11.72 -4.40 5.58
CA PHE A 174 11.24 -3.25 4.83
C PHE A 174 12.26 -2.86 3.75
N ILE A 175 11.84 -2.84 2.49
CA ILE A 175 12.68 -2.44 1.36
C ILE A 175 12.27 -1.01 0.95
N PRO A 176 13.08 0.03 1.25
CA PRO A 176 12.79 1.39 0.83
C PRO A 176 12.90 1.51 -0.70
N LEU A 177 11.92 2.12 -1.34
CA LEU A 177 11.94 2.36 -2.79
C LEU A 177 12.91 3.48 -3.15
N PHE A 178 12.95 4.53 -2.35
CA PHE A 178 13.84 5.67 -2.51
C PHE A 178 14.84 5.71 -1.36
N GLU A 179 16.06 6.11 -1.64
CA GLU A 179 17.01 6.46 -0.59
C GLU A 179 16.51 7.75 0.07
N GLU A 180 16.33 7.73 1.38
CA GLU A 180 16.07 8.96 2.13
C GLU A 180 17.35 9.80 2.04
N GLU A 181 17.34 10.82 1.19
CA GLU A 181 18.29 11.90 1.37
C GLU A 181 18.00 12.48 2.75
N PRO A 182 19.01 12.57 3.64
CA PRO A 182 18.81 13.20 4.94
C PRO A 182 18.30 14.62 4.66
N GLU A 183 17.02 14.87 4.93
CA GLU A 183 16.52 16.23 5.01
C GLU A 183 17.29 16.89 6.14
N GLU A 184 18.35 17.63 5.80
CA GLU A 184 18.93 18.60 6.71
C GLU A 184 17.86 19.66 6.96
N VAL A 185 17.03 19.41 7.95
CA VAL A 185 16.09 20.41 8.45
C VAL A 185 16.93 21.43 9.20
N HIS A 186 17.36 22.45 8.48
CA HIS A 186 17.94 23.64 9.10
C HIS A 186 16.85 24.35 9.90
N TYR A 187 16.73 23.99 11.17
CA TYR A 187 16.02 24.82 12.12
C TYR A 187 16.83 26.09 12.32
N GLN A 188 16.53 27.16 11.62
CA GLN A 188 16.89 28.48 12.03
C GLN A 188 15.97 28.83 13.22
N LEU A 189 16.49 28.66 14.41
CA LEU A 189 15.91 29.29 15.60
C LEU A 189 16.09 30.80 15.37
N GLU A 190 15.04 31.44 14.83
CA GLU A 190 14.94 32.88 14.99
C GLU A 190 14.77 33.11 16.50
N GLU A 191 15.85 33.63 17.12
CA GLU A 191 15.74 34.15 18.48
C GLU A 191 14.74 35.31 18.45
N GLU A 192 13.48 34.99 18.69
CA GLU A 192 12.47 36.02 18.98
C GLU A 192 12.91 36.76 20.22
N VAL A 193 13.53 37.92 20.05
CA VAL A 193 13.77 38.81 21.17
C VAL A 193 12.40 39.29 21.68
N PRO A 194 11.92 38.78 22.79
CA PRO A 194 10.53 38.99 23.22
C PRO A 194 10.23 40.47 23.53
N PHE A 195 11.23 41.27 23.78
CA PHE A 195 11.15 42.71 23.98
C PHE A 195 12.51 43.38 23.83
N THR A 196 12.50 44.64 23.52
CA THR A 196 13.68 45.51 23.46
C THR A 196 13.55 46.60 24.53
N LEU A 197 14.59 46.78 25.31
CA LEU A 197 14.70 47.83 26.35
C LEU A 197 15.61 48.93 25.83
N THR A 198 15.07 50.11 25.58
CA THR A 198 15.83 51.30 25.14
C THR A 198 15.83 52.33 26.27
N LYS A 199 17.00 52.79 26.71
CA LYS A 199 17.13 53.82 27.72
C LYS A 199 16.86 55.17 27.07
N LEU A 200 15.88 55.90 27.61
CA LEU A 200 15.60 57.28 27.25
C LEU A 200 16.33 58.20 28.26
N ASP A 201 16.41 59.49 27.92
CA ASP A 201 17.04 60.47 28.80
C ASP A 201 16.29 60.60 30.16
N ALA A 202 17.04 60.99 31.22
CA ALA A 202 16.49 61.24 32.55
C ALA A 202 15.98 60.02 33.31
N GLY A 203 16.49 58.80 33.05
CA GLY A 203 16.18 57.59 33.85
C GLY A 203 14.91 56.84 33.45
N TYR A 204 14.35 57.15 32.33
CA TYR A 204 13.24 56.43 31.74
C TYR A 204 13.74 55.35 30.78
N TRP A 205 12.98 54.24 30.71
CA TRP A 205 13.25 53.13 29.82
C TRP A 205 12.00 52.85 28.97
N GLN A 206 12.19 52.70 27.69
CA GLN A 206 11.13 52.28 26.76
C GLN A 206 11.24 50.78 26.55
N LEU A 207 10.15 50.07 26.78
CA LEU A 207 9.95 48.67 26.50
C LEU A 207 9.12 48.55 25.22
N SER A 208 9.65 47.89 24.16
CA SER A 208 8.95 47.64 22.92
C SER A 208 9.08 46.20 22.51
N GLY A 209 8.05 45.60 21.90
CA GLY A 209 8.06 44.24 21.39
C GLY A 209 6.69 43.73 20.97
N ALA A 210 6.60 42.88 19.97
CA ALA A 210 5.35 42.42 19.39
C ALA A 210 4.36 41.75 20.36
N LYS A 211 4.85 41.25 21.50
CA LYS A 211 4.02 40.66 22.56
C LYS A 211 3.54 41.70 23.61
N ILE A 212 4.18 42.84 23.65
CA ILE A 212 3.86 43.92 24.65
C ILE A 212 2.87 44.91 24.09
N GLU A 213 2.89 45.14 22.78
CA GLU A 213 1.97 46.08 22.11
C GLU A 213 0.55 45.48 21.92
N LYS A 214 0.32 44.21 22.33
CA LYS A 214 -1.00 43.55 22.31
C LYS A 214 -1.71 43.51 23.68
N LEU A 215 -1.12 44.11 24.70
CA LEU A 215 -1.74 44.32 26.02
C LEU A 215 -2.33 45.75 26.12
#